data_572677889fd1585993db9665407a3955
#
_entry.id   572677889fd1585993db9665407a3955
#
_cell.length_a   1.000
_cell.length_b   1.000
_cell.length_c   1.000
_cell.angle_alpha   90.00
_cell.angle_beta   90.00
_cell.angle_gamma   90.00
#
_symmetry.space_group_name_H-M   'P 1'
#
loop_
_entity.id
_entity.type
_entity.pdbx_description
1 polymer ?
#
loop_
_entity_poly.entity_id
_entity_poly.type
_entity_poly.pdbx_seq_one_letter_code
_entity_poly.pdbx_strand_id
1 'polypeptide(L)'
;MVLRTSFVKASAIGLAVACTSLFAKATDTPNQYQQDEWSPEYGSSTWMYENSAGLFETGPLDDYRAAKRLFLNRQFLEAAYAFGEIQTKYPTFRLVDQTAFYEAKSFENLRMHKAAREIYRDAIKRYPQSDQLAKYHFQLMNIDYKEGKYTEAMNKYQYIAQKFGKSDAKADADYIAGQIKLEQGLYQESIDLHASILPGNANYLYARYTMGIAYSRLYKFDEAENCFRAITEQPVSNKSERDIQNAAKVKLGHLFFSGEKPDIAAAARMYGLVQKDSPVFDEAMLGIAWAFLKVNKPDEAIKYAKWIISNLPESFSVPEAYLVVGYCQFIKKDYNGAIKALEEAVKRTEQPFVSVASRDSARLAYDAMQSQLDSVQVFALDLANQLPTPRVESKRKAFRSTFDKVYKVIEDYATFMQRVIESDRFEFNRKRILDDAGFTLSPPRVHPGPYRPYDNPPLEDLSDLE
;
A
#
# COMPACT_ATOMS: atom_id res chain seq x y z
N MET A 1 -4.97 -3.15 -36.38
CA MET A 1 -4.74 -1.75 -35.97
C MET A 1 -5.64 -1.31 -34.80
N VAL A 2 -6.85 -1.83 -34.68
CA VAL A 2 -7.80 -1.50 -33.56
C VAL A 2 -7.35 -2.12 -32.21
N LEU A 3 -6.77 -3.31 -32.17
CA LEU A 3 -6.19 -3.91 -30.96
C LEU A 3 -5.03 -3.12 -30.35
N ARG A 4 -4.26 -2.37 -31.16
CA ARG A 4 -3.14 -1.55 -30.68
C ARG A 4 -3.56 -0.38 -29.78
N THR A 5 -4.68 0.26 -30.10
CA THR A 5 -5.16 1.45 -29.34
C THR A 5 -5.88 1.09 -28.06
N SER A 6 -6.56 -0.08 -28.03
CA SER A 6 -7.25 -0.56 -26.82
C SER A 6 -6.27 -1.09 -25.77
N PHE A 7 -5.22 -1.80 -26.17
CA PHE A 7 -4.21 -2.37 -25.26
C PHE A 7 -3.38 -1.27 -24.56
N VAL A 8 -2.97 -0.24 -25.28
CA VAL A 8 -2.20 0.89 -24.73
C VAL A 8 -3.06 1.71 -23.76
N LYS A 9 -4.35 1.90 -24.07
CA LYS A 9 -5.27 2.62 -23.16
C LYS A 9 -5.63 1.79 -21.93
N ALA A 10 -5.82 0.49 -22.05
CA ALA A 10 -6.17 -0.38 -20.93
C ALA A 10 -4.99 -0.59 -19.96
N SER A 11 -3.77 -0.79 -20.46
CA SER A 11 -2.59 -0.92 -19.60
C SER A 11 -2.25 0.37 -18.86
N ALA A 12 -2.45 1.54 -19.50
CA ALA A 12 -2.24 2.83 -18.83
C ALA A 12 -3.23 3.09 -17.68
N ILE A 13 -4.49 2.66 -17.82
CA ILE A 13 -5.54 2.89 -16.82
C ILE A 13 -5.51 1.79 -15.72
N GLY A 14 -5.20 0.54 -16.05
CA GLY A 14 -4.96 -0.53 -15.06
C GLY A 14 -3.79 -0.23 -14.11
N LEU A 15 -2.80 0.55 -14.56
CA LEU A 15 -1.67 1.01 -13.78
C LEU A 15 -2.08 1.93 -12.60
N ALA A 16 -3.13 2.78 -12.72
CA ALA A 16 -3.51 3.74 -11.68
C ALA A 16 -4.19 3.10 -10.48
N VAL A 17 -5.04 2.10 -10.73
CA VAL A 17 -5.82 1.46 -9.67
C VAL A 17 -4.95 0.48 -8.86
N ALA A 18 -3.91 -0.11 -9.47
CA ALA A 18 -2.95 -0.95 -8.76
C ALA A 18 -2.12 -0.20 -7.71
N CYS A 19 -1.93 1.12 -7.87
CA CYS A 19 -1.22 1.93 -6.87
C CYS A 19 -1.99 2.07 -5.57
N THR A 20 -3.30 2.33 -5.63
CA THR A 20 -4.08 2.58 -4.41
C THR A 20 -4.19 1.35 -3.52
N SER A 21 -4.24 0.13 -4.07
CA SER A 21 -4.32 -1.09 -3.26
C SER A 21 -2.99 -1.52 -2.63
N LEU A 22 -1.85 -1.29 -3.29
CA LEU A 22 -0.53 -1.49 -2.68
C LEU A 22 -0.25 -0.43 -1.61
N PHE A 23 -0.71 0.80 -1.80
CA PHE A 23 -0.55 1.88 -0.82
C PHE A 23 -1.51 1.75 0.36
N ALA A 24 -2.72 1.24 0.19
CA ALA A 24 -3.58 0.90 1.34
C ALA A 24 -2.95 -0.18 2.23
N LYS A 25 -2.20 -1.14 1.64
CA LYS A 25 -1.40 -2.10 2.41
C LYS A 25 -0.10 -1.52 2.96
N ALA A 26 0.54 -0.60 2.25
CA ALA A 26 1.78 0.05 2.71
C ALA A 26 1.54 1.04 3.85
N THR A 27 0.36 1.67 3.92
CA THR A 27 -0.01 2.53 5.06
C THR A 27 -0.38 1.74 6.32
N ASP A 28 -0.69 0.45 6.17
CA ASP A 28 -0.86 -0.50 7.28
C ASP A 28 0.44 -1.27 7.61
N THR A 29 1.58 -0.95 6.98
CA THR A 29 2.85 -1.58 7.37
C THR A 29 3.22 -1.11 8.78
N PRO A 30 3.27 -2.04 9.72
CA PRO A 30 3.48 -1.72 11.12
C PRO A 30 4.94 -1.54 11.42
N ASN A 31 5.76 -0.88 10.65
CA ASN A 31 7.18 -0.92 11.01
C ASN A 31 8.15 0.03 10.32
N GLN A 32 7.72 1.17 9.86
CA GLN A 32 8.71 2.20 9.54
C GLN A 32 9.57 2.59 10.76
N TYR A 33 8.97 2.57 11.96
CA TYR A 33 9.63 2.97 13.21
C TYR A 33 10.40 1.85 13.95
N GLN A 34 10.22 0.57 13.62
CA GLN A 34 11.03 -0.50 14.22
C GLN A 34 12.45 -0.60 13.62
N GLN A 35 12.64 -0.12 12.38
CA GLN A 35 13.95 -0.15 11.72
C GLN A 35 14.81 1.06 12.05
N ASP A 36 14.20 2.26 12.19
CA ASP A 36 14.92 3.49 12.49
C ASP A 36 15.57 3.48 13.89
N GLU A 37 15.05 2.65 14.82
CA GLU A 37 15.58 2.52 16.17
C GLU A 37 16.72 1.50 16.30
N TRP A 38 16.94 0.66 15.31
CA TRP A 38 18.02 -0.34 15.27
C TRP A 38 19.10 -0.03 14.24
N SER A 39 19.10 1.12 13.59
CA SER A 39 20.25 1.52 12.81
C SER A 39 21.43 1.81 13.77
N PRO A 40 22.66 1.34 13.47
CA PRO A 40 23.82 1.60 14.32
C PRO A 40 24.09 3.10 14.56
N GLU A 41 23.62 3.97 13.68
CA GLU A 41 23.79 5.41 13.77
C GLU A 41 22.83 6.07 14.78
N TYR A 42 21.62 5.54 14.94
CA TYR A 42 20.67 5.97 15.97
C TYR A 42 20.98 5.33 17.34
N GLY A 43 21.51 4.12 17.34
CA GLY A 43 21.89 3.40 18.56
C GLY A 43 23.03 4.05 19.34
N SER A 44 23.90 4.83 18.68
CA SER A 44 25.09 5.38 19.36
C SER A 44 24.80 6.65 20.15
N SER A 45 23.94 7.56 19.67
CA SER A 45 23.66 8.80 20.41
C SER A 45 22.61 8.63 21.49
N THR A 46 21.54 7.88 21.22
CA THR A 46 20.51 7.59 22.22
C THR A 46 21.05 6.67 23.31
N TRP A 47 21.90 5.68 22.93
CA TRP A 47 22.55 4.78 23.88
C TRP A 47 23.57 5.50 24.78
N MET A 48 24.36 6.44 24.26
CA MET A 48 25.25 7.26 25.08
C MET A 48 24.48 8.21 26.01
N TYR A 49 23.37 8.81 25.55
CA TYR A 49 22.51 9.63 26.39
C TYR A 49 21.80 8.81 27.46
N GLU A 50 21.30 7.62 27.13
CA GLU A 50 20.67 6.70 28.08
C GLU A 50 21.63 6.22 29.17
N ASN A 51 22.91 6.04 28.86
CA ASN A 51 23.90 5.58 29.82
C ASN A 51 24.59 6.71 30.60
N SER A 52 24.73 7.91 30.06
CA SER A 52 25.40 9.02 30.74
C SER A 52 24.53 9.78 31.75
N ALA A 53 23.21 9.73 31.61
CA ALA A 53 22.24 10.35 32.56
C ALA A 53 21.64 9.35 33.56
N GLY A 54 22.01 8.07 33.47
CA GLY A 54 21.38 6.96 34.18
C GLY A 54 21.57 6.94 35.70
N LEU A 55 22.32 7.86 36.27
CA LEU A 55 22.58 7.88 37.72
C LEU A 55 21.51 8.62 38.55
N PHE A 56 20.61 9.40 37.92
CA PHE A 56 19.65 10.25 38.62
C PHE A 56 18.19 10.09 38.20
N GLU A 57 17.88 9.35 37.14
CA GLU A 57 16.51 9.19 36.61
C GLU A 57 16.11 7.71 36.39
N THR A 58 16.45 6.80 37.28
CA THR A 58 16.19 5.35 37.10
C THR A 58 14.71 5.03 36.96
N GLY A 59 13.83 5.67 37.75
CA GLY A 59 12.39 5.42 37.73
C GLY A 59 11.71 5.83 36.42
N PRO A 60 11.81 7.11 35.98
CA PRO A 60 11.16 7.55 34.75
C PRO A 60 11.73 6.89 33.49
N LEU A 61 13.02 6.59 33.46
CA LEU A 61 13.66 5.92 32.31
C LEU A 61 13.25 4.44 32.23
N ASP A 62 13.11 3.76 33.35
CA ASP A 62 12.67 2.37 33.38
C ASP A 62 11.19 2.25 33.01
N ASP A 63 10.35 3.16 33.48
CA ASP A 63 8.93 3.24 33.09
C ASP A 63 8.82 3.51 31.56
N TYR A 64 9.65 4.42 31.03
CA TYR A 64 9.70 4.70 29.58
C TYR A 64 10.13 3.47 28.76
N ARG A 65 11.17 2.76 29.19
CA ARG A 65 11.63 1.54 28.52
C ARG A 65 10.56 0.44 28.56
N ALA A 66 9.82 0.33 29.67
CA ALA A 66 8.72 -0.61 29.80
C ALA A 66 7.56 -0.26 28.83
N ALA A 67 7.15 1.01 28.79
CA ALA A 67 6.15 1.50 27.87
C ALA A 67 6.56 1.28 26.41
N LYS A 68 7.83 1.52 26.09
CA LYS A 68 8.37 1.30 24.74
C LYS A 68 8.36 -0.18 24.36
N ARG A 69 8.64 -1.11 25.27
CA ARG A 69 8.49 -2.56 25.01
C ARG A 69 7.04 -2.94 24.71
N LEU A 70 6.06 -2.36 25.40
CA LEU A 70 4.64 -2.58 25.09
C LEU A 70 4.31 -2.11 23.66
N PHE A 71 4.80 -0.93 23.27
CA PHE A 71 4.61 -0.38 21.93
C PHE A 71 5.24 -1.30 20.86
N LEU A 72 6.48 -1.74 21.03
CA LEU A 72 7.18 -2.63 20.11
C LEU A 72 6.49 -4.00 20.01
N ASN A 73 5.90 -4.49 21.09
CA ASN A 73 5.10 -5.72 21.11
C ASN A 73 3.67 -5.54 20.58
N ARG A 74 3.36 -4.36 20.01
CA ARG A 74 2.04 -4.00 19.47
C ARG A 74 0.89 -4.00 20.51
N GLN A 75 1.23 -3.92 21.76
CA GLN A 75 0.27 -3.73 22.86
C GLN A 75 -0.05 -2.24 22.97
N PHE A 76 -0.65 -1.68 21.90
CA PHE A 76 -0.76 -0.23 21.75
C PHE A 76 -1.65 0.42 22.80
N LEU A 77 -2.70 -0.23 23.26
CA LEU A 77 -3.57 0.35 24.30
C LEU A 77 -2.84 0.47 25.64
N GLU A 78 -2.15 -0.58 26.03
CA GLU A 78 -1.33 -0.61 27.23
C GLU A 78 -0.16 0.36 27.13
N ALA A 79 0.47 0.46 25.95
CA ALA A 79 1.53 1.43 25.69
C ALA A 79 1.03 2.87 25.84
N ALA A 80 -0.15 3.20 25.28
CA ALA A 80 -0.76 4.51 25.43
C ALA A 80 -0.96 4.88 26.89
N TYR A 81 -1.50 3.96 27.70
CA TYR A 81 -1.68 4.19 29.13
C TYR A 81 -0.36 4.40 29.87
N ALA A 82 0.63 3.54 29.58
CA ALA A 82 1.94 3.64 30.22
C ALA A 82 2.65 4.97 29.89
N PHE A 83 2.59 5.43 28.63
CA PHE A 83 3.17 6.72 28.24
C PHE A 83 2.43 7.92 28.85
N GLY A 84 1.10 7.88 28.94
CA GLY A 84 0.30 8.91 29.62
C GLY A 84 0.61 8.99 31.11
N GLU A 85 0.77 7.84 31.78
CA GLU A 85 1.16 7.76 33.20
C GLU A 85 2.53 8.41 33.45
N ILE A 86 3.51 8.19 32.56
CA ILE A 86 4.84 8.81 32.68
C ILE A 86 4.75 10.34 32.63
N GLN A 87 3.95 10.89 31.72
CA GLN A 87 3.76 12.35 31.62
C GLN A 87 3.12 12.93 32.88
N THR A 88 2.19 12.19 33.49
CA THR A 88 1.51 12.63 34.72
C THR A 88 2.41 12.47 35.96
N LYS A 89 3.15 11.37 36.04
CA LYS A 89 4.00 11.03 37.18
C LYS A 89 5.33 11.80 37.17
N TYR A 90 5.86 12.06 35.98
CA TYR A 90 7.18 12.69 35.79
C TYR A 90 7.13 13.84 34.77
N PRO A 91 6.43 14.94 35.08
CA PRO A 91 6.22 16.04 34.10
C PRO A 91 7.51 16.78 33.69
N THR A 92 8.59 16.61 34.44
CA THR A 92 9.90 17.19 34.15
C THR A 92 10.90 16.22 33.58
N PHE A 93 10.45 15.00 33.24
CA PHE A 93 11.31 13.99 32.63
C PHE A 93 11.83 14.48 31.29
N ARG A 94 13.13 14.32 31.03
CA ARG A 94 13.78 14.86 29.82
C ARG A 94 13.23 14.33 28.49
N LEU A 95 12.60 13.13 28.50
CA LEU A 95 11.97 12.52 27.33
C LEU A 95 10.43 12.60 27.38
N VAL A 96 9.89 13.53 28.16
CA VAL A 96 8.43 13.68 28.34
C VAL A 96 7.74 14.04 27.01
N ASP A 97 8.38 14.79 26.14
CA ASP A 97 7.93 15.07 24.79
C ASP A 97 7.90 13.79 23.91
N GLN A 98 8.88 12.91 24.04
CA GLN A 98 8.86 11.62 23.35
C GLN A 98 7.76 10.72 23.92
N THR A 99 7.47 10.77 25.23
CA THR A 99 6.33 10.00 25.77
C THR A 99 5.01 10.45 25.15
N ALA A 100 4.80 11.76 24.97
CA ALA A 100 3.62 12.29 24.28
C ALA A 100 3.55 11.83 22.80
N PHE A 101 4.69 11.75 22.12
CA PHE A 101 4.75 11.22 20.77
C PHE A 101 4.29 9.74 20.72
N TYR A 102 4.84 8.88 21.57
CA TYR A 102 4.52 7.46 21.56
C TYR A 102 3.10 7.16 22.08
N GLU A 103 2.59 7.96 23.02
CA GLU A 103 1.19 7.90 23.43
C GLU A 103 0.26 8.15 22.25
N ALA A 104 0.45 9.29 21.56
CA ALA A 104 -0.33 9.64 20.39
C ALA A 104 -0.17 8.62 19.26
N LYS A 105 1.04 8.11 19.03
CA LYS A 105 1.33 7.09 18.03
C LYS A 105 0.68 5.75 18.35
N SER A 106 0.56 5.41 19.63
CA SER A 106 -0.18 4.24 20.09
C SER A 106 -1.67 4.33 19.74
N PHE A 107 -2.30 5.48 20.00
CA PHE A 107 -3.69 5.72 19.58
C PHE A 107 -3.86 5.76 18.05
N GLU A 108 -2.88 6.30 17.32
CA GLU A 108 -2.90 6.28 15.85
C GLU A 108 -2.88 4.84 15.31
N ASN A 109 -2.03 3.96 15.87
CA ASN A 109 -1.97 2.54 15.51
C ASN A 109 -3.28 1.78 15.84
N LEU A 110 -4.04 2.25 16.82
CA LEU A 110 -5.39 1.76 17.14
C LEU A 110 -6.46 2.43 16.26
N ARG A 111 -6.09 3.22 15.25
CA ARG A 111 -6.99 4.02 14.39
C ARG A 111 -7.85 5.02 15.19
N MET A 112 -7.45 5.35 16.39
CA MET A 112 -8.08 6.34 17.26
C MET A 112 -7.56 7.76 16.92
N HIS A 113 -7.81 8.21 15.70
CA HIS A 113 -7.21 9.43 15.14
C HIS A 113 -7.59 10.69 15.91
N LYS A 114 -8.80 10.73 16.50
CA LYS A 114 -9.22 11.89 17.30
C LYS A 114 -8.39 12.03 18.57
N ALA A 115 -8.20 10.93 19.30
CA ALA A 115 -7.37 10.91 20.53
C ALA A 115 -5.91 11.27 20.18
N ALA A 116 -5.33 10.62 19.15
CA ALA A 116 -3.99 10.94 18.69
C ALA A 116 -3.81 12.41 18.32
N ARG A 117 -4.78 12.98 17.60
CA ARG A 117 -4.79 14.39 17.18
C ARG A 117 -4.78 15.35 18.38
N GLU A 118 -5.58 15.06 19.41
CA GLU A 118 -5.64 15.88 20.63
C GLU A 118 -4.29 15.86 21.35
N ILE A 119 -3.65 14.68 21.50
CA ILE A 119 -2.34 14.58 22.16
C ILE A 119 -1.27 15.31 21.35
N TYR A 120 -1.20 15.13 20.01
CA TYR A 120 -0.22 15.86 19.20
C TYR A 120 -0.40 17.38 19.30
N ARG A 121 -1.65 17.88 19.27
CA ARG A 121 -1.94 19.32 19.41
C ARG A 121 -1.55 19.85 20.78
N ASP A 122 -1.81 19.07 21.82
CA ASP A 122 -1.46 19.44 23.18
C ASP A 122 0.06 19.40 23.39
N ALA A 123 0.75 18.38 22.86
CA ALA A 123 2.21 18.29 22.90
C ALA A 123 2.91 19.48 22.19
N ILE A 124 2.38 19.91 21.03
CA ILE A 124 2.89 21.12 20.33
C ILE A 124 2.79 22.36 21.24
N LYS A 125 1.70 22.49 22.03
CA LYS A 125 1.52 23.63 22.93
C LYS A 125 2.41 23.53 24.18
N ARG A 126 2.51 22.32 24.75
CA ARG A 126 3.28 22.08 25.98
C ARG A 126 4.79 22.12 25.77
N TYR A 127 5.25 21.64 24.60
CA TYR A 127 6.66 21.46 24.30
C TYR A 127 7.12 22.26 23.06
N PRO A 128 7.01 23.61 23.05
CA PRO A 128 7.26 24.42 21.86
C PRO A 128 8.73 24.47 21.43
N GLN A 129 9.65 23.95 22.25
CA GLN A 129 11.08 23.83 21.94
C GLN A 129 11.56 22.39 21.73
N SER A 130 10.62 21.45 21.61
CA SER A 130 10.94 20.04 21.41
C SER A 130 11.52 19.77 20.05
N ASP A 131 12.52 18.88 20.00
CA ASP A 131 13.04 18.34 18.74
C ASP A 131 12.01 17.46 18.00
N GLN A 132 10.93 17.06 18.69
CA GLN A 132 9.84 16.28 18.09
C GLN A 132 8.79 17.14 17.37
N LEU A 133 8.87 18.48 17.41
CA LEU A 133 7.86 19.37 16.82
C LEU A 133 7.57 19.06 15.34
N ALA A 134 8.62 18.86 14.55
CA ALA A 134 8.47 18.51 13.14
C ALA A 134 7.68 17.20 12.96
N LYS A 135 7.97 16.19 13.80
CA LYS A 135 7.28 14.90 13.78
C LYS A 135 5.81 15.04 14.21
N TYR A 136 5.49 15.86 15.22
CA TYR A 136 4.09 16.09 15.60
C TYR A 136 3.28 16.71 14.46
N HIS A 137 3.83 17.74 13.81
CA HIS A 137 3.18 18.38 12.66
C HIS A 137 3.02 17.40 11.49
N PHE A 138 4.03 16.55 11.23
CA PHE A 138 3.95 15.51 10.22
C PHE A 138 2.86 14.48 10.55
N GLN A 139 2.76 13.99 11.78
CA GLN A 139 1.72 13.02 12.13
C GLN A 139 0.32 13.63 12.01
N LEU A 140 0.13 14.89 12.35
CA LEU A 140 -1.14 15.60 12.11
C LEU A 140 -1.47 15.70 10.60
N MET A 141 -0.47 15.92 9.74
CA MET A 141 -0.61 15.89 8.30
C MET A 141 -1.00 14.48 7.80
N ASN A 142 -0.31 13.46 8.30
CA ASN A 142 -0.56 12.06 7.94
C ASN A 142 -1.98 11.58 8.35
N ILE A 143 -2.46 12.01 9.52
CA ILE A 143 -3.84 11.74 9.94
C ILE A 143 -4.83 12.41 8.99
N ASP A 144 -4.60 13.67 8.60
CA ASP A 144 -5.50 14.37 7.65
C ASP A 144 -5.49 13.69 6.27
N TYR A 145 -4.32 13.23 5.80
CA TYR A 145 -4.22 12.44 4.56
C TYR A 145 -5.02 11.15 4.65
N LYS A 146 -4.86 10.36 5.73
CA LYS A 146 -5.61 9.11 5.94
C LYS A 146 -7.12 9.30 6.02
N GLU A 147 -7.56 10.46 6.48
CA GLU A 147 -8.99 10.85 6.52
C GLU A 147 -9.48 11.48 5.20
N GLY A 148 -8.65 11.55 4.15
CA GLY A 148 -8.99 12.16 2.88
C GLY A 148 -9.07 13.69 2.90
N LYS A 149 -8.61 14.34 3.98
CA LYS A 149 -8.60 15.81 4.15
C LYS A 149 -7.36 16.39 3.48
N TYR A 150 -7.31 16.30 2.15
CA TYR A 150 -6.09 16.64 1.40
C TYR A 150 -5.72 18.12 1.49
N THR A 151 -6.69 19.01 1.55
CA THR A 151 -6.44 20.46 1.70
C THR A 151 -5.76 20.77 3.04
N GLU A 152 -6.27 20.20 4.14
CA GLU A 152 -5.71 20.36 5.47
C GLU A 152 -4.32 19.73 5.59
N ALA A 153 -4.13 18.56 4.96
CA ALA A 153 -2.81 17.91 4.88
C ALA A 153 -1.81 18.79 4.14
N MET A 154 -2.18 19.36 2.98
CA MET A 154 -1.30 20.26 2.21
C MET A 154 -0.99 21.58 2.94
N ASN A 155 -1.92 22.12 3.71
CA ASN A 155 -1.66 23.30 4.55
C ASN A 155 -0.57 22.99 5.62
N LYS A 156 -0.64 21.79 6.22
CA LYS A 156 0.39 21.34 7.17
C LYS A 156 1.72 21.06 6.48
N TYR A 157 1.69 20.50 5.28
CA TYR A 157 2.87 20.33 4.45
C TYR A 157 3.61 21.65 4.24
N GLN A 158 2.89 22.70 3.83
CA GLN A 158 3.48 24.02 3.62
C GLN A 158 4.15 24.56 4.90
N TYR A 159 3.50 24.38 6.05
CA TYR A 159 4.06 24.77 7.34
C TYR A 159 5.35 23.99 7.66
N ILE A 160 5.35 22.66 7.47
CA ILE A 160 6.53 21.82 7.69
C ILE A 160 7.68 22.25 6.76
N ALA A 161 7.39 22.46 5.47
CA ALA A 161 8.38 22.88 4.49
C ALA A 161 9.04 24.22 4.84
N GLN A 162 8.27 25.17 5.37
CA GLN A 162 8.78 26.50 5.77
C GLN A 162 9.57 26.48 7.07
N LYS A 163 9.10 25.75 8.08
CA LYS A 163 9.66 25.79 9.43
C LYS A 163 10.68 24.70 9.71
N PHE A 164 10.53 23.54 9.08
CA PHE A 164 11.30 22.33 9.36
C PHE A 164 11.94 21.74 8.09
N GLY A 165 12.29 22.58 7.12
CA GLY A 165 12.78 22.14 5.81
C GLY A 165 14.05 21.28 5.79
N LYS A 166 14.79 21.21 6.91
CA LYS A 166 15.98 20.36 7.06
C LYS A 166 15.78 19.15 7.96
N SER A 167 14.57 18.91 8.43
CA SER A 167 14.25 17.78 9.31
C SER A 167 13.90 16.52 8.49
N ASP A 168 14.10 15.34 9.08
CA ASP A 168 13.68 14.06 8.48
C ASP A 168 12.18 14.04 8.22
N ALA A 169 11.37 14.66 9.09
CA ALA A 169 9.93 14.80 8.91
C ALA A 169 9.54 15.55 7.62
N LYS A 170 10.44 16.36 7.05
CA LYS A 170 10.20 17.01 5.75
C LYS A 170 10.19 15.99 4.62
N ALA A 171 11.10 15.02 4.60
CA ALA A 171 11.14 13.98 3.57
C ALA A 171 9.88 13.08 3.64
N ASP A 172 9.42 12.77 4.86
CA ASP A 172 8.15 12.04 5.06
C ASP A 172 6.94 12.87 4.61
N ALA A 173 6.97 14.17 4.86
CA ALA A 173 5.93 15.11 4.42
C ALA A 173 5.94 15.27 2.89
N ASP A 174 7.12 15.30 2.23
CA ASP A 174 7.26 15.30 0.77
C ASP A 174 6.62 14.05 0.16
N TYR A 175 6.84 12.90 0.79
CA TYR A 175 6.23 11.65 0.35
C TYR A 175 4.70 11.73 0.36
N ILE A 176 4.09 12.13 1.46
CA ILE A 176 2.62 12.27 1.56
C ILE A 176 2.08 13.34 0.59
N ALA A 177 2.75 14.50 0.51
CA ALA A 177 2.37 15.55 -0.44
C ALA A 177 2.44 15.05 -1.89
N GLY A 178 3.48 14.30 -2.23
CA GLY A 178 3.63 13.67 -3.55
C GLY A 178 2.54 12.65 -3.85
N GLN A 179 2.10 11.87 -2.86
CA GLN A 179 0.95 10.95 -3.01
C GLN A 179 -0.35 11.72 -3.29
N ILE A 180 -0.63 12.77 -2.53
CA ILE A 180 -1.81 13.63 -2.77
C ILE A 180 -1.78 14.19 -4.20
N LYS A 181 -0.62 14.64 -4.68
CA LYS A 181 -0.47 15.14 -6.05
C LYS A 181 -0.69 14.06 -7.11
N LEU A 182 -0.21 12.84 -6.86
CA LEU A 182 -0.46 11.70 -7.75
C LEU A 182 -1.97 11.40 -7.88
N GLU A 183 -2.68 11.35 -6.75
CA GLU A 183 -4.12 11.07 -6.72
C GLU A 183 -4.94 12.17 -7.40
N GLN A 184 -4.47 13.43 -7.34
CA GLN A 184 -5.04 14.56 -8.06
C GLN A 184 -4.71 14.58 -9.56
N GLY A 185 -3.89 13.66 -10.07
CA GLY A 185 -3.43 13.62 -11.46
C GLY A 185 -2.35 14.66 -11.79
N LEU A 186 -1.81 15.35 -10.78
CA LEU A 186 -0.74 16.33 -10.92
C LEU A 186 0.63 15.63 -10.93
N TYR A 187 0.86 14.83 -11.99
CA TYR A 187 1.97 13.88 -12.05
C TYR A 187 3.34 14.54 -11.96
N GLN A 188 3.55 15.71 -12.62
CA GLN A 188 4.84 16.39 -12.56
C GLN A 188 5.13 16.92 -11.15
N GLU A 189 4.15 17.51 -10.46
CA GLU A 189 4.31 17.97 -9.08
C GLU A 189 4.60 16.79 -8.13
N SER A 190 3.95 15.66 -8.35
CA SER A 190 4.23 14.42 -7.62
C SER A 190 5.68 13.96 -7.79
N ILE A 191 6.19 13.98 -9.03
CA ILE A 191 7.58 13.62 -9.35
C ILE A 191 8.54 14.55 -8.63
N ASP A 192 8.33 15.87 -8.70
CA ASP A 192 9.21 16.88 -8.11
C ASP A 192 9.31 16.71 -6.59
N LEU A 193 8.19 16.40 -5.92
CA LEU A 193 8.16 16.12 -4.48
C LEU A 193 8.90 14.82 -4.12
N HIS A 194 8.64 13.74 -4.83
CA HIS A 194 9.29 12.46 -4.56
C HIS A 194 10.79 12.46 -4.92
N ALA A 195 11.21 13.28 -5.88
CA ALA A 195 12.62 13.40 -6.27
C ALA A 195 13.51 13.98 -5.16
N SER A 196 12.92 14.72 -4.21
CA SER A 196 13.64 15.26 -3.05
C SER A 196 14.04 14.18 -2.03
N ILE A 197 13.40 12.99 -2.09
CA ILE A 197 13.61 11.90 -1.14
C ILE A 197 14.85 11.10 -1.55
N LEU A 198 15.90 11.20 -0.74
CA LEU A 198 17.22 10.60 -1.03
C LEU A 198 17.32 9.13 -0.58
N PRO A 199 18.27 8.37 -1.16
CA PRO A 199 18.61 7.04 -0.65
C PRO A 199 18.94 7.06 0.84
N GLY A 200 18.50 6.02 1.56
CA GLY A 200 18.63 5.94 3.03
C GLY A 200 17.37 6.39 3.78
N ASN A 201 16.49 7.18 3.15
CA ASN A 201 15.17 7.42 3.73
C ASN A 201 14.26 6.19 3.56
N ALA A 202 13.47 5.86 4.58
CA ALA A 202 12.57 4.69 4.58
C ALA A 202 11.53 4.75 3.44
N ASN A 203 11.14 5.95 2.99
CA ASN A 203 10.20 6.14 1.90
C ASN A 203 10.86 6.14 0.51
N TYR A 204 12.19 5.99 0.40
CA TYR A 204 12.90 6.12 -0.88
C TYR A 204 12.39 5.16 -1.97
N LEU A 205 12.27 3.86 -1.66
CA LEU A 205 11.80 2.87 -2.63
C LEU A 205 10.35 3.13 -3.07
N TYR A 206 9.51 3.53 -2.13
CA TYR A 206 8.11 3.89 -2.41
C TYR A 206 8.02 5.16 -3.24
N ALA A 207 8.86 6.17 -2.95
CA ALA A 207 8.95 7.40 -3.73
C ALA A 207 9.38 7.09 -5.18
N ARG A 208 10.41 6.27 -5.37
CA ARG A 208 10.85 5.82 -6.71
C ARG A 208 9.76 5.06 -7.45
N TYR A 209 9.02 4.19 -6.75
CA TYR A 209 7.91 3.47 -7.34
C TYR A 209 6.80 4.43 -7.81
N THR A 210 6.43 5.40 -6.96
CA THR A 210 5.44 6.42 -7.31
C THR A 210 5.88 7.29 -8.48
N MET A 211 7.16 7.70 -8.50
CA MET A 211 7.72 8.42 -9.65
C MET A 211 7.62 7.60 -10.94
N GLY A 212 7.95 6.31 -10.91
CA GLY A 212 7.82 5.42 -12.06
C GLY A 212 6.38 5.34 -12.58
N ILE A 213 5.40 5.30 -11.68
CA ILE A 213 3.98 5.37 -12.03
C ILE A 213 3.64 6.73 -12.66
N ALA A 214 4.05 7.84 -12.05
CA ALA A 214 3.78 9.18 -12.55
C ALA A 214 4.41 9.42 -13.93
N TYR A 215 5.65 8.98 -14.14
CA TYR A 215 6.30 9.01 -15.47
C TYR A 215 5.55 8.16 -16.50
N SER A 216 5.10 6.95 -16.13
CA SER A 216 4.29 6.11 -17.04
C SER A 216 2.99 6.80 -17.44
N ARG A 217 2.37 7.56 -16.53
CA ARG A 217 1.16 8.37 -16.81
C ARG A 217 1.42 9.53 -17.78
N LEU A 218 2.63 10.08 -17.72
CA LEU A 218 3.10 11.11 -18.65
C LEU A 218 3.65 10.55 -19.95
N TYR A 219 3.57 9.23 -20.17
CA TYR A 219 4.16 8.51 -21.32
C TYR A 219 5.68 8.68 -21.45
N LYS A 220 6.37 8.98 -20.34
CA LYS A 220 7.82 9.05 -20.22
C LYS A 220 8.37 7.68 -19.80
N PHE A 221 8.40 6.74 -20.73
CA PHE A 221 8.66 5.34 -20.44
C PHE A 221 10.10 5.05 -20.02
N ASP A 222 11.07 5.76 -20.56
CA ASP A 222 12.49 5.60 -20.21
C ASP A 222 12.74 6.04 -18.76
N GLU A 223 12.15 7.16 -18.34
CA GLU A 223 12.24 7.66 -16.96
C GLU A 223 11.50 6.73 -15.99
N ALA A 224 10.36 6.17 -16.41
CA ALA A 224 9.63 5.17 -15.63
C ALA A 224 10.47 3.90 -15.45
N GLU A 225 11.09 3.41 -16.50
CA GLU A 225 12.00 2.26 -16.45
C GLU A 225 13.16 2.51 -15.47
N ASN A 226 13.83 3.65 -15.59
CA ASN A 226 14.91 4.01 -14.68
C ASN A 226 14.48 4.03 -13.21
N CYS A 227 13.27 4.54 -12.91
CA CYS A 227 12.75 4.53 -11.56
C CYS A 227 12.53 3.10 -11.04
N PHE A 228 11.92 2.22 -11.83
CA PHE A 228 11.67 0.84 -11.40
C PHE A 228 12.95 0.01 -11.32
N ARG A 229 13.91 0.21 -12.24
CA ARG A 229 15.25 -0.44 -12.16
C ARG A 229 15.98 -0.05 -10.89
N ALA A 230 15.98 1.23 -10.54
CA ALA A 230 16.60 1.70 -9.30
C ALA A 230 16.07 0.98 -8.04
N ILE A 231 14.80 0.52 -8.05
CA ILE A 231 14.23 -0.28 -6.97
C ILE A 231 14.74 -1.72 -7.03
N THR A 232 14.77 -2.33 -8.22
CA THR A 232 15.14 -3.75 -8.38
C THR A 232 16.60 -4.03 -8.09
N GLU A 233 17.46 -3.01 -8.19
CA GLU A 233 18.91 -3.08 -7.97
C GLU A 233 19.31 -2.84 -6.50
N GLN A 234 18.39 -2.36 -5.65
CA GLN A 234 18.68 -2.13 -4.24
C GLN A 234 18.66 -3.45 -3.44
N PRO A 235 19.59 -3.62 -2.48
CA PRO A 235 19.47 -4.70 -1.52
C PRO A 235 18.21 -4.52 -0.67
N VAL A 236 17.54 -5.61 -0.35
CA VAL A 236 16.31 -5.61 0.46
C VAL A 236 16.58 -6.21 1.83
N SER A 237 16.13 -5.53 2.88
CA SER A 237 16.36 -5.90 4.27
C SER A 237 15.14 -6.56 4.92
N ASN A 238 13.95 -6.29 4.39
CA ASN A 238 12.69 -6.72 5.01
C ASN A 238 11.64 -7.10 3.96
N LYS A 239 10.50 -7.63 4.43
CA LYS A 239 9.42 -8.09 3.57
C LYS A 239 8.80 -6.93 2.76
N SER A 240 8.60 -5.76 3.37
CA SER A 240 7.97 -4.62 2.69
C SER A 240 8.82 -4.12 1.53
N GLU A 241 10.14 -4.05 1.70
CA GLU A 241 11.07 -3.70 0.62
C GLU A 241 11.08 -4.77 -0.49
N ARG A 242 10.97 -6.06 -0.12
CA ARG A 242 10.82 -7.15 -1.08
C ARG A 242 9.52 -7.04 -1.88
N ASP A 243 8.42 -6.72 -1.21
CA ASP A 243 7.13 -6.59 -1.86
C ASP A 243 7.11 -5.41 -2.85
N ILE A 244 7.69 -4.26 -2.51
CA ILE A 244 7.82 -3.13 -3.45
C ILE A 244 8.78 -3.45 -4.61
N GLN A 245 9.86 -4.21 -4.35
CA GLN A 245 10.77 -4.66 -5.39
C GLN A 245 10.06 -5.61 -6.38
N ASN A 246 9.27 -6.56 -5.87
CA ASN A 246 8.47 -7.45 -6.70
C ASN A 246 7.42 -6.67 -7.51
N ALA A 247 6.77 -5.67 -6.91
CA ALA A 247 5.86 -4.79 -7.64
C ALA A 247 6.58 -4.00 -8.75
N ALA A 248 7.80 -3.53 -8.50
CA ALA A 248 8.62 -2.85 -9.52
C ALA A 248 8.98 -3.79 -10.69
N LYS A 249 9.32 -5.07 -10.42
CA LYS A 249 9.54 -6.07 -11.47
C LYS A 249 8.32 -6.27 -12.34
N VAL A 250 7.12 -6.35 -11.75
CA VAL A 250 5.86 -6.44 -12.51
C VAL A 250 5.68 -5.20 -13.40
N LYS A 251 5.94 -3.99 -12.87
CA LYS A 251 5.81 -2.75 -13.67
C LYS A 251 6.83 -2.67 -14.81
N LEU A 252 8.07 -3.12 -14.56
CA LEU A 252 9.05 -3.28 -15.65
C LEU A 252 8.57 -4.27 -16.71
N GLY A 253 8.02 -5.41 -16.29
CA GLY A 253 7.41 -6.36 -17.21
C GLY A 253 6.31 -5.72 -18.06
N HIS A 254 5.44 -4.90 -17.48
CA HIS A 254 4.40 -4.18 -18.22
C HIS A 254 4.98 -3.15 -19.20
N LEU A 255 6.03 -2.41 -18.82
CA LEU A 255 6.69 -1.47 -19.70
C LEU A 255 7.32 -2.18 -20.92
N PHE A 256 8.04 -3.27 -20.69
CA PHE A 256 8.63 -4.05 -21.79
C PHE A 256 7.58 -4.74 -22.66
N PHE A 257 6.44 -5.14 -22.08
CA PHE A 257 5.36 -5.78 -22.82
C PHE A 257 4.61 -4.80 -23.74
N SER A 258 4.36 -3.56 -23.29
CA SER A 258 3.45 -2.60 -23.93
C SER A 258 4.11 -1.29 -24.32
N GLY A 259 5.41 -1.10 -24.12
CA GLY A 259 6.17 0.10 -24.50
C GLY A 259 6.20 0.36 -26.00
N GLU A 260 6.80 1.46 -26.41
CA GLU A 260 6.93 1.84 -27.83
C GLU A 260 7.67 0.78 -28.65
N LYS A 261 8.67 0.13 -28.06
CA LYS A 261 9.42 -1.00 -28.62
C LYS A 261 9.26 -2.19 -27.67
N PRO A 262 8.24 -3.05 -27.87
CA PRO A 262 8.01 -4.18 -26.99
C PRO A 262 9.18 -5.17 -27.01
N ASP A 263 9.72 -5.47 -25.82
CA ASP A 263 10.64 -6.59 -25.57
C ASP A 263 9.94 -7.65 -24.71
N ILE A 264 9.34 -8.63 -25.41
CA ILE A 264 8.53 -9.65 -24.75
C ILE A 264 9.40 -10.59 -23.91
N ALA A 265 10.66 -10.84 -24.34
CA ALA A 265 11.59 -11.66 -23.59
C ALA A 265 12.00 -10.98 -22.27
N ALA A 266 12.32 -9.67 -22.32
CA ALA A 266 12.58 -8.91 -21.11
C ALA A 266 11.35 -8.85 -20.20
N ALA A 267 10.14 -8.67 -20.76
CA ALA A 267 8.89 -8.70 -19.99
C ALA A 267 8.74 -10.01 -19.23
N ALA A 268 8.87 -11.15 -19.92
CA ALA A 268 8.74 -12.47 -19.31
C ALA A 268 9.80 -12.70 -18.23
N ARG A 269 11.06 -12.28 -18.47
CA ARG A 269 12.11 -12.34 -17.43
C ARG A 269 11.75 -11.55 -16.18
N MET A 270 11.26 -10.31 -16.32
CA MET A 270 10.88 -9.49 -15.17
C MET A 270 9.74 -10.13 -14.36
N TYR A 271 8.72 -10.64 -15.02
CA TYR A 271 7.64 -11.38 -14.36
C TYR A 271 8.15 -12.65 -13.66
N GLY A 272 9.05 -13.41 -14.29
CA GLY A 272 9.63 -14.64 -13.74
C GLY A 272 10.49 -14.44 -12.48
N LEU A 273 11.02 -13.22 -12.27
CA LEU A 273 11.77 -12.85 -11.08
C LEU A 273 10.89 -12.51 -9.86
N VAL A 274 9.56 -12.53 -9.98
CA VAL A 274 8.63 -12.25 -8.89
C VAL A 274 8.50 -13.48 -7.99
N GLN A 275 8.69 -13.28 -6.69
CA GLN A 275 8.66 -14.38 -5.70
C GLN A 275 7.23 -14.88 -5.46
N LYS A 276 7.08 -16.19 -5.19
CA LYS A 276 5.78 -16.87 -5.04
C LYS A 276 4.94 -16.37 -3.86
N ASP A 277 5.58 -15.88 -2.81
CA ASP A 277 4.93 -15.31 -1.62
C ASP A 277 4.59 -13.82 -1.77
N SER A 278 4.87 -13.23 -2.93
CA SER A 278 4.56 -11.84 -3.24
C SER A 278 3.05 -11.64 -3.47
N PRO A 279 2.48 -10.52 -2.98
CA PRO A 279 1.08 -10.18 -3.23
C PRO A 279 0.75 -9.89 -4.70
N VAL A 280 1.77 -9.76 -5.58
CA VAL A 280 1.61 -9.51 -7.02
C VAL A 280 2.05 -10.70 -7.88
N PHE A 281 2.18 -11.89 -7.26
CA PHE A 281 2.64 -13.08 -7.97
C PHE A 281 1.64 -13.55 -9.05
N ASP A 282 0.35 -13.48 -8.78
CA ASP A 282 -0.70 -13.81 -9.74
C ASP A 282 -0.69 -12.87 -10.97
N GLU A 283 -0.45 -11.55 -10.76
CA GLU A 283 -0.29 -10.56 -11.83
C GLU A 283 0.95 -10.88 -12.69
N ALA A 284 2.04 -11.31 -12.06
CA ALA A 284 3.25 -11.72 -12.76
C ALA A 284 3.02 -12.99 -13.61
N MET A 285 2.40 -14.01 -13.04
CA MET A 285 2.07 -15.25 -13.75
C MET A 285 1.14 -14.99 -14.94
N LEU A 286 0.17 -14.10 -14.78
CA LEU A 286 -0.72 -13.68 -15.87
C LEU A 286 0.06 -12.92 -16.96
N GLY A 287 1.00 -12.05 -16.56
CA GLY A 287 1.90 -11.36 -17.49
C GLY A 287 2.74 -12.31 -18.32
N ILE A 288 3.25 -13.42 -17.74
CA ILE A 288 3.95 -14.48 -18.46
C ILE A 288 3.02 -15.16 -19.47
N ALA A 289 1.79 -15.49 -19.05
CA ALA A 289 0.81 -16.11 -19.94
C ALA A 289 0.52 -15.23 -21.18
N TRP A 290 0.33 -13.92 -20.98
CA TRP A 290 0.17 -12.96 -22.06
C TRP A 290 1.43 -12.84 -22.93
N ALA A 291 2.63 -12.90 -22.33
CA ALA A 291 3.89 -12.84 -23.07
C ALA A 291 4.01 -14.04 -24.02
N PHE A 292 3.73 -15.25 -23.56
CA PHE A 292 3.71 -16.44 -24.41
C PHE A 292 2.65 -16.37 -25.52
N LEU A 293 1.46 -15.86 -25.21
CA LEU A 293 0.42 -15.67 -26.23
C LEU A 293 0.88 -14.69 -27.31
N LYS A 294 1.55 -13.61 -26.91
CA LYS A 294 2.03 -12.58 -27.84
C LYS A 294 3.10 -13.07 -28.81
N VAL A 295 3.90 -14.04 -28.39
CA VAL A 295 4.91 -14.71 -29.26
C VAL A 295 4.38 -15.99 -29.91
N ASN A 296 3.05 -16.19 -29.94
CA ASN A 296 2.37 -17.30 -30.57
C ASN A 296 2.78 -18.69 -30.04
N LYS A 297 2.99 -18.77 -28.71
CA LYS A 297 3.20 -20.03 -27.98
C LYS A 297 1.98 -20.34 -27.10
N PRO A 298 0.85 -20.78 -27.70
CA PRO A 298 -0.42 -20.93 -26.99
C PRO A 298 -0.40 -22.03 -25.94
N ASP A 299 0.43 -23.08 -26.11
CA ASP A 299 0.47 -24.19 -25.14
C ASP A 299 1.12 -23.75 -23.82
N GLU A 300 2.21 -23.00 -23.90
CA GLU A 300 2.86 -22.41 -22.74
C GLU A 300 1.95 -21.37 -22.08
N ALA A 301 1.31 -20.50 -22.83
CA ALA A 301 0.35 -19.55 -22.30
C ALA A 301 -0.77 -20.24 -21.51
N ILE A 302 -1.33 -21.35 -22.04
CA ILE A 302 -2.34 -22.16 -21.37
C ILE A 302 -1.79 -22.76 -20.07
N LYS A 303 -0.53 -23.23 -20.04
CA LYS A 303 0.10 -23.80 -18.84
C LYS A 303 0.06 -22.80 -17.69
N TYR A 304 0.53 -21.56 -17.91
CA TYR A 304 0.57 -20.51 -16.90
C TYR A 304 -0.84 -20.04 -16.49
N ALA A 305 -1.73 -19.81 -17.44
CA ALA A 305 -3.10 -19.42 -17.15
C ALA A 305 -3.86 -20.49 -16.35
N LYS A 306 -3.75 -21.77 -16.71
CA LYS A 306 -4.34 -22.88 -15.95
C LYS A 306 -3.73 -23.03 -14.56
N TRP A 307 -2.44 -22.73 -14.41
CA TRP A 307 -1.82 -22.76 -13.10
C TRP A 307 -2.49 -21.74 -12.15
N ILE A 308 -2.75 -20.50 -12.61
CA ILE A 308 -3.47 -19.48 -11.82
C ILE A 308 -4.86 -20.00 -11.44
N ILE A 309 -5.62 -20.51 -12.42
CA ILE A 309 -6.99 -21.01 -12.22
C ILE A 309 -7.03 -22.11 -11.16
N SER A 310 -6.04 -23.02 -11.16
CA SER A 310 -6.03 -24.19 -10.28
C SER A 310 -5.47 -23.90 -8.89
N ASN A 311 -4.47 -23.00 -8.77
CA ASN A 311 -3.74 -22.79 -7.52
C ASN A 311 -4.16 -21.51 -6.79
N LEU A 312 -4.77 -20.55 -7.49
CA LEU A 312 -5.20 -19.26 -6.94
C LEU A 312 -6.67 -18.97 -7.32
N PRO A 313 -7.62 -19.87 -7.00
CA PRO A 313 -9.02 -19.76 -7.47
C PRO A 313 -9.74 -18.50 -7.01
N GLU A 314 -9.28 -17.88 -5.92
CA GLU A 314 -9.84 -16.64 -5.36
C GLU A 314 -9.14 -15.38 -5.91
N SER A 315 -8.13 -15.53 -6.78
CA SER A 315 -7.42 -14.39 -7.36
C SER A 315 -8.29 -13.64 -8.36
N PHE A 316 -8.18 -12.31 -8.34
CA PHE A 316 -8.79 -11.43 -9.34
C PHE A 316 -8.22 -11.62 -10.75
N SER A 317 -7.09 -12.30 -10.88
CA SER A 317 -6.48 -12.68 -12.18
C SER A 317 -7.17 -13.87 -12.85
N VAL A 318 -8.03 -14.62 -12.15
CA VAL A 318 -8.66 -15.84 -12.67
C VAL A 318 -9.55 -15.61 -13.91
N PRO A 319 -10.44 -14.58 -13.94
CA PRO A 319 -11.25 -14.33 -15.13
C PRO A 319 -10.38 -14.02 -16.36
N GLU A 320 -9.32 -13.24 -16.19
CA GLU A 320 -8.39 -12.91 -17.27
C GLU A 320 -7.53 -14.11 -17.68
N ALA A 321 -7.20 -15.00 -16.75
CA ALA A 321 -6.54 -16.28 -17.07
C ALA A 321 -7.43 -17.16 -17.96
N TYR A 322 -8.73 -17.24 -17.70
CA TYR A 322 -9.68 -17.90 -18.59
C TYR A 322 -9.76 -17.25 -19.97
N LEU A 323 -9.69 -15.91 -20.04
CA LEU A 323 -9.64 -15.18 -21.30
C LEU A 323 -8.41 -15.57 -22.13
N VAL A 324 -7.22 -15.66 -21.50
CA VAL A 324 -5.99 -16.15 -22.15
C VAL A 324 -6.17 -17.56 -22.66
N VAL A 325 -6.75 -18.48 -21.87
CA VAL A 325 -7.04 -19.86 -22.31
C VAL A 325 -7.97 -19.86 -23.52
N GLY A 326 -9.02 -19.02 -23.50
CA GLY A 326 -9.96 -18.89 -24.64
C GLY A 326 -9.27 -18.44 -25.91
N TYR A 327 -8.43 -17.40 -25.86
CA TYR A 327 -7.65 -16.94 -27.01
C TYR A 327 -6.70 -18.00 -27.54
N CYS A 328 -6.00 -18.70 -26.65
CA CYS A 328 -5.07 -19.76 -27.05
C CYS A 328 -5.80 -20.92 -27.75
N GLN A 329 -6.96 -21.33 -27.24
CA GLN A 329 -7.76 -22.37 -27.86
C GLN A 329 -8.33 -21.93 -29.21
N PHE A 330 -8.74 -20.66 -29.33
CA PHE A 330 -9.18 -20.11 -30.60
C PHE A 330 -8.06 -20.14 -31.67
N ILE A 331 -6.83 -19.74 -31.30
CA ILE A 331 -5.65 -19.80 -32.17
C ILE A 331 -5.38 -21.24 -32.59
N LYS A 332 -5.55 -22.22 -31.71
CA LYS A 332 -5.41 -23.67 -31.99
C LYS A 332 -6.58 -24.24 -32.75
N LYS A 333 -7.59 -23.45 -33.10
CA LYS A 333 -8.83 -23.85 -33.78
C LYS A 333 -9.70 -24.79 -32.95
N ASP A 334 -9.49 -24.89 -31.66
CA ASP A 334 -10.40 -25.55 -30.72
C ASP A 334 -11.49 -24.55 -30.29
N TYR A 335 -12.46 -24.35 -31.18
CA TYR A 335 -13.53 -23.40 -30.96
C TYR A 335 -14.44 -23.76 -29.79
N ASN A 336 -14.67 -25.06 -29.58
CA ASN A 336 -15.51 -25.54 -28.46
C ASN A 336 -14.83 -25.29 -27.12
N GLY A 337 -13.52 -25.53 -27.03
CA GLY A 337 -12.71 -25.19 -25.87
C GLY A 337 -12.64 -23.68 -25.62
N ALA A 338 -12.47 -22.90 -26.68
CA ALA A 338 -12.46 -21.44 -26.60
C ALA A 338 -13.77 -20.89 -26.03
N ILE A 339 -14.92 -21.33 -26.55
CA ILE A 339 -16.24 -20.91 -26.05
C ILE A 339 -16.37 -21.23 -24.55
N LYS A 340 -16.07 -22.47 -24.13
CA LYS A 340 -16.13 -22.85 -22.69
C LYS A 340 -15.26 -22.00 -21.80
N ALA A 341 -14.04 -21.70 -22.23
CA ALA A 341 -13.13 -20.88 -21.45
C ALA A 341 -13.63 -19.43 -21.35
N LEU A 342 -14.16 -18.87 -22.45
CA LEU A 342 -14.72 -17.50 -22.46
C LEU A 342 -16.02 -17.41 -21.65
N GLU A 343 -16.88 -18.43 -21.69
CA GLU A 343 -18.07 -18.52 -20.83
C GLU A 343 -17.68 -18.55 -19.35
N GLU A 344 -16.65 -19.30 -18.97
CA GLU A 344 -16.14 -19.29 -17.59
C GLU A 344 -15.54 -17.93 -17.21
N ALA A 345 -14.82 -17.24 -18.13
CA ALA A 345 -14.34 -15.89 -17.89
C ALA A 345 -15.51 -14.94 -17.58
N VAL A 346 -16.56 -14.96 -18.41
CA VAL A 346 -17.78 -14.14 -18.22
C VAL A 346 -18.45 -14.48 -16.89
N LYS A 347 -18.70 -15.77 -16.62
CA LYS A 347 -19.35 -16.21 -15.39
C LYS A 347 -18.59 -15.78 -14.13
N ARG A 348 -17.25 -15.81 -14.17
CA ARG A 348 -16.41 -15.34 -13.05
C ARG A 348 -16.45 -13.82 -12.91
N THR A 349 -16.75 -13.07 -13.98
CA THR A 349 -16.97 -11.62 -13.90
C THR A 349 -18.36 -11.22 -13.46
N GLU A 350 -19.36 -12.09 -13.64
CA GLU A 350 -20.75 -11.80 -13.27
C GLU A 350 -21.03 -11.95 -11.77
N GLN A 351 -20.16 -12.65 -11.04
CA GLN A 351 -20.30 -12.71 -9.58
C GLN A 351 -19.87 -11.38 -8.97
N PRO A 352 -20.79 -10.61 -8.40
CA PRO A 352 -20.42 -9.36 -7.74
C PRO A 352 -19.58 -9.72 -6.51
N PHE A 353 -18.31 -9.34 -6.50
CA PHE A 353 -17.45 -9.50 -5.33
C PHE A 353 -17.99 -8.74 -4.12
N VAL A 354 -18.65 -7.60 -4.38
CA VAL A 354 -19.33 -6.80 -3.37
C VAL A 354 -20.60 -6.18 -3.98
N SER A 355 -21.75 -6.59 -3.51
CA SER A 355 -23.02 -6.00 -3.98
C SER A 355 -23.18 -4.56 -3.49
N VAL A 356 -23.93 -3.74 -4.21
CA VAL A 356 -24.29 -2.36 -3.80
C VAL A 356 -24.97 -2.37 -2.43
N ALA A 357 -25.90 -3.29 -2.21
CA ALA A 357 -26.57 -3.46 -0.92
C ALA A 357 -25.59 -3.78 0.22
N SER A 358 -24.55 -4.58 -0.04
CA SER A 358 -23.50 -4.87 0.93
C SER A 358 -22.64 -3.65 1.24
N ARG A 359 -22.36 -2.80 0.22
CA ARG A 359 -21.63 -1.53 0.39
C ARG A 359 -22.42 -0.56 1.28
N ASP A 360 -23.72 -0.37 0.98
CA ASP A 360 -24.57 0.51 1.73
C ASP A 360 -24.77 0.02 3.18
N SER A 361 -24.98 -1.27 3.37
CA SER A 361 -25.11 -1.88 4.72
C SER A 361 -23.83 -1.73 5.54
N ALA A 362 -22.68 -1.99 4.94
CA ALA A 362 -21.37 -1.84 5.62
C ALA A 362 -21.08 -0.36 5.94
N ARG A 363 -21.43 0.56 5.04
CA ARG A 363 -21.28 2.00 5.26
C ARG A 363 -22.16 2.47 6.41
N LEU A 364 -23.43 2.10 6.43
CA LEU A 364 -24.34 2.44 7.52
C LEU A 364 -23.85 1.90 8.87
N ALA A 365 -23.37 0.65 8.91
CA ALA A 365 -22.80 0.06 10.10
C ALA A 365 -21.55 0.82 10.57
N TYR A 366 -20.68 1.23 9.63
CA TYR A 366 -19.50 2.02 9.92
C TYR A 366 -19.85 3.41 10.43
N ASP A 367 -20.78 4.12 9.76
CA ASP A 367 -21.21 5.46 10.16
C ASP A 367 -21.83 5.46 11.58
N ALA A 368 -22.60 4.41 11.92
CA ALA A 368 -23.13 4.22 13.26
C ALA A 368 -22.00 3.98 14.28
N MET A 369 -20.99 3.17 13.93
CA MET A 369 -19.82 2.92 14.76
C MET A 369 -18.91 4.14 14.89
N GLN A 370 -18.81 4.98 13.86
CA GLN A 370 -17.97 6.18 13.88
C GLN A 370 -18.42 7.16 14.99
N SER A 371 -19.72 7.32 15.18
CA SER A 371 -20.27 8.16 16.26
C SER A 371 -19.93 7.59 17.65
N GLN A 372 -19.97 6.26 17.80
CA GLN A 372 -19.59 5.60 19.05
C GLN A 372 -18.07 5.64 19.25
N LEU A 373 -17.30 5.51 18.17
CA LEU A 373 -15.85 5.57 18.19
C LEU A 373 -15.33 6.90 18.74
N ASP A 374 -15.96 8.01 18.40
CA ASP A 374 -15.59 9.32 18.93
C ASP A 374 -15.67 9.38 20.46
N SER A 375 -16.73 8.82 21.05
CA SER A 375 -16.88 8.73 22.50
C SER A 375 -15.87 7.77 23.13
N VAL A 376 -15.62 6.64 22.47
CA VAL A 376 -14.63 5.64 22.89
C VAL A 376 -13.23 6.24 22.88
N GLN A 377 -12.86 7.02 21.86
CA GLN A 377 -11.55 7.69 21.76
C GLN A 377 -11.34 8.70 22.89
N VAL A 378 -12.34 9.53 23.18
CA VAL A 378 -12.27 10.52 24.27
C VAL A 378 -12.11 9.82 25.62
N PHE A 379 -12.86 8.75 25.85
CA PHE A 379 -12.75 7.99 27.09
C PHE A 379 -11.41 7.25 27.23
N ALA A 380 -10.86 6.72 26.14
CA ALA A 380 -9.53 6.10 26.12
C ALA A 380 -8.44 7.11 26.48
N LEU A 381 -8.51 8.33 25.91
CA LEU A 381 -7.61 9.43 26.21
C LEU A 381 -7.71 9.86 27.67
N ASP A 382 -8.92 9.99 28.21
CA ASP A 382 -9.14 10.33 29.62
C ASP A 382 -8.53 9.27 30.56
N LEU A 383 -8.69 7.99 30.24
CA LEU A 383 -8.07 6.89 31.02
C LEU A 383 -6.53 6.85 30.90
N ALA A 384 -5.96 7.25 29.77
CA ALA A 384 -4.51 7.31 29.59
C ALA A 384 -3.86 8.39 30.48
N ASN A 385 -4.56 9.51 30.66
CA ASN A 385 -4.10 10.62 31.47
C ASN A 385 -4.30 10.44 33.00
N GLN A 386 -4.80 9.29 33.44
CA GLN A 386 -5.03 9.00 34.85
C GLN A 386 -3.98 8.03 35.40
N LEU A 387 -3.46 8.33 36.61
CA LEU A 387 -2.58 7.41 37.31
C LEU A 387 -3.29 6.08 37.65
N PRO A 388 -2.56 4.95 37.65
CA PRO A 388 -3.15 3.64 37.94
C PRO A 388 -3.59 3.52 39.40
N THR A 389 -4.88 3.55 39.62
CA THR A 389 -5.52 3.21 40.85
C THR A 389 -6.40 2.00 40.66
N PRO A 390 -6.77 1.23 41.72
CA PRO A 390 -7.66 0.08 41.56
C PRO A 390 -8.97 0.41 40.85
N ARG A 391 -9.48 1.64 41.03
CA ARG A 391 -10.67 2.14 40.32
C ARG A 391 -10.41 2.41 38.86
N VAL A 392 -9.26 3.04 38.53
CA VAL A 392 -8.84 3.31 37.14
C VAL A 392 -8.56 2.00 36.41
N GLU A 393 -7.87 1.05 37.04
CA GLU A 393 -7.59 -0.27 36.45
C GLU A 393 -8.88 -1.05 36.17
N SER A 394 -9.86 -1.01 37.08
CA SER A 394 -11.18 -1.60 36.82
C SER A 394 -11.88 -0.97 35.61
N LYS A 395 -11.80 0.36 35.46
CA LYS A 395 -12.34 1.07 34.30
C LYS A 395 -11.58 0.72 33.02
N ARG A 396 -10.23 0.64 33.07
CA ARG A 396 -9.40 0.23 31.93
C ARG A 396 -9.76 -1.18 31.46
N LYS A 397 -9.95 -2.12 32.39
CA LYS A 397 -10.38 -3.49 32.08
C LYS A 397 -11.77 -3.54 31.45
N ALA A 398 -12.72 -2.79 31.99
CA ALA A 398 -14.08 -2.69 31.42
C ALA A 398 -14.04 -2.05 30.01
N PHE A 399 -13.24 -0.99 29.85
CA PHE A 399 -13.02 -0.33 28.58
C PHE A 399 -12.42 -1.29 27.56
N ARG A 400 -11.41 -2.09 27.92
CA ARG A 400 -10.77 -3.05 27.01
C ARG A 400 -11.80 -3.99 26.38
N SER A 401 -12.72 -4.54 27.19
CA SER A 401 -13.76 -5.43 26.70
C SER A 401 -14.72 -4.75 25.70
N THR A 402 -15.01 -3.48 25.90
CA THR A 402 -15.83 -2.69 24.97
C THR A 402 -15.05 -2.33 23.72
N PHE A 403 -13.79 -1.90 23.90
CA PHE A 403 -12.89 -1.53 22.82
C PHE A 403 -12.67 -2.70 21.85
N ASP A 404 -12.39 -3.90 22.36
CA ASP A 404 -12.14 -5.06 21.50
C ASP A 404 -13.33 -5.36 20.57
N LYS A 405 -14.56 -5.12 21.02
CA LYS A 405 -15.78 -5.27 20.20
C LYS A 405 -15.87 -4.20 19.10
N VAL A 406 -15.60 -2.94 19.45
CA VAL A 406 -15.61 -1.81 18.51
C VAL A 406 -14.47 -1.96 17.51
N TYR A 407 -13.28 -2.32 17.98
CA TYR A 407 -12.10 -2.48 17.14
C TYR A 407 -12.28 -3.60 16.12
N LYS A 408 -12.91 -4.71 16.52
CA LYS A 408 -13.24 -5.78 15.57
C LYS A 408 -14.12 -5.29 14.42
N VAL A 409 -15.14 -4.47 14.70
CA VAL A 409 -16.00 -3.89 13.64
C VAL A 409 -15.21 -2.98 12.71
N ILE A 410 -14.24 -2.21 13.25
CA ILE A 410 -13.36 -1.35 12.45
C ILE A 410 -12.45 -2.18 11.54
N GLU A 411 -11.87 -3.27 12.06
CA GLU A 411 -11.05 -4.19 11.27
C GLU A 411 -11.88 -4.91 10.19
N ASP A 412 -13.06 -5.39 10.54
CA ASP A 412 -13.98 -6.03 9.59
C ASP A 412 -14.37 -5.04 8.48
N TYR A 413 -14.65 -3.78 8.82
CA TYR A 413 -14.92 -2.73 7.84
C TYR A 413 -13.70 -2.40 6.98
N ALA A 414 -12.53 -2.28 7.57
CA ALA A 414 -11.30 -2.04 6.82
C ALA A 414 -11.01 -3.19 5.83
N THR A 415 -11.21 -4.43 6.26
CA THR A 415 -11.10 -5.62 5.41
C THR A 415 -12.16 -5.60 4.30
N PHE A 416 -13.38 -5.21 4.63
CA PHE A 416 -14.46 -5.06 3.66
C PHE A 416 -14.15 -3.96 2.62
N MET A 417 -13.67 -2.78 3.05
CA MET A 417 -13.27 -1.70 2.15
C MET A 417 -12.11 -2.08 1.25
N GLN A 418 -11.19 -2.90 1.72
CA GLN A 418 -10.16 -3.49 0.87
C GLN A 418 -10.79 -4.30 -0.28
N ARG A 419 -11.76 -5.16 0.02
CA ARG A 419 -12.50 -5.92 -1.01
C ARG A 419 -13.30 -5.02 -1.95
N VAL A 420 -13.84 -3.90 -1.45
CA VAL A 420 -14.52 -2.91 -2.29
C VAL A 420 -13.55 -2.28 -3.29
N ILE A 421 -12.36 -1.85 -2.83
CA ILE A 421 -11.33 -1.29 -3.71
C ILE A 421 -10.87 -2.32 -4.76
N GLU A 422 -10.67 -3.55 -4.34
CA GLU A 422 -10.31 -4.65 -5.23
C GLU A 422 -11.44 -4.96 -6.23
N SER A 423 -12.69 -4.91 -5.77
CA SER A 423 -13.89 -5.06 -6.62
C SER A 423 -14.01 -3.92 -7.63
N ASP A 424 -13.76 -2.67 -7.24
CA ASP A 424 -13.80 -1.51 -8.17
C ASP A 424 -12.70 -1.62 -9.23
N ARG A 425 -11.51 -2.09 -8.86
CA ARG A 425 -10.45 -2.43 -9.80
C ARG A 425 -10.89 -3.53 -10.76
N PHE A 426 -11.56 -4.54 -10.25
CA PHE A 426 -12.07 -5.65 -11.03
C PHE A 426 -13.18 -5.19 -11.98
N GLU A 427 -14.14 -4.38 -11.52
CA GLU A 427 -15.21 -3.82 -12.36
C GLU A 427 -14.67 -3.00 -13.54
N PHE A 428 -13.56 -2.27 -13.32
CA PHE A 428 -12.88 -1.59 -14.42
C PHE A 428 -12.33 -2.57 -15.46
N ASN A 429 -11.71 -3.69 -15.03
CA ASN A 429 -11.20 -4.71 -15.94
C ASN A 429 -12.33 -5.58 -16.52
N ARG A 430 -13.44 -5.75 -15.79
CA ARG A 430 -14.59 -6.53 -16.19
C ARG A 430 -15.14 -6.11 -17.55
N LYS A 431 -15.35 -4.81 -17.74
CA LYS A 431 -15.86 -4.29 -19.02
C LYS A 431 -14.94 -4.69 -20.17
N ARG A 432 -13.62 -4.57 -19.98
CA ARG A 432 -12.64 -4.99 -20.97
C ARG A 432 -12.72 -6.49 -21.26
N ILE A 433 -12.78 -7.31 -20.21
CA ILE A 433 -12.88 -8.79 -20.35
C ILE A 433 -14.18 -9.16 -21.08
N LEU A 434 -15.29 -8.53 -20.74
CA LEU A 434 -16.58 -8.79 -21.39
C LEU A 434 -16.61 -8.32 -22.85
N ASP A 435 -16.03 -7.17 -23.15
CA ASP A 435 -15.91 -6.66 -24.51
C ASP A 435 -15.03 -7.58 -25.36
N ASP A 436 -13.90 -8.03 -24.83
CA ASP A 436 -12.98 -8.96 -25.49
C ASP A 436 -13.62 -10.35 -25.68
N ALA A 437 -14.30 -10.89 -24.69
CA ALA A 437 -15.01 -12.17 -24.76
C ALA A 437 -16.20 -12.09 -25.71
N GLY A 438 -16.98 -11.01 -25.65
CA GLY A 438 -18.12 -10.77 -26.54
C GLY A 438 -17.72 -10.59 -28.00
N PHE A 439 -16.60 -9.94 -28.27
CA PHE A 439 -16.03 -9.85 -29.62
C PHE A 439 -15.68 -11.22 -30.21
N THR A 440 -15.16 -12.12 -29.39
CA THR A 440 -14.73 -13.46 -29.82
C THR A 440 -15.94 -14.41 -30.01
N LEU A 441 -17.00 -14.24 -29.23
CA LEU A 441 -18.24 -15.07 -29.29
C LEU A 441 -19.26 -14.56 -30.30
N SER A 442 -19.16 -13.32 -30.78
CA SER A 442 -20.06 -12.76 -31.81
C SER A 442 -19.79 -13.42 -33.16
N PRO A 443 -20.85 -13.75 -33.96
CA PRO A 443 -20.62 -14.28 -35.31
C PRO A 443 -19.80 -13.27 -36.10
N PRO A 444 -18.91 -13.73 -37.00
CA PRO A 444 -17.85 -12.95 -37.60
C PRO A 444 -18.43 -11.76 -38.38
N ARG A 445 -18.46 -10.60 -37.76
CA ARG A 445 -18.41 -9.35 -38.50
C ARG A 445 -16.98 -9.26 -39.00
N VAL A 446 -16.84 -9.31 -40.32
CA VAL A 446 -15.61 -9.27 -41.13
C VAL A 446 -14.38 -8.89 -40.30
N HIS A 447 -13.61 -9.88 -39.92
CA HIS A 447 -12.35 -9.69 -39.21
C HIS A 447 -11.43 -8.77 -40.04
N PRO A 448 -10.83 -7.74 -39.45
CA PRO A 448 -9.64 -7.17 -40.04
C PRO A 448 -8.59 -8.30 -40.02
N GLY A 449 -8.29 -8.84 -41.17
CA GLY A 449 -7.38 -9.86 -41.58
C GLY A 449 -6.68 -10.76 -40.53
N PRO A 450 -6.10 -11.86 -40.90
CA PRO A 450 -5.48 -12.78 -39.95
C PRO A 450 -4.46 -12.03 -39.10
N TYR A 451 -4.51 -12.26 -37.77
CA TYR A 451 -3.46 -11.86 -36.86
C TYR A 451 -2.11 -12.25 -37.46
N ARG A 452 -1.35 -11.28 -37.91
CA ARG A 452 0.03 -11.51 -38.35
C ARG A 452 0.83 -11.70 -37.07
N PRO A 453 1.46 -12.88 -36.84
CA PRO A 453 2.45 -12.99 -35.78
C PRO A 453 3.48 -11.87 -36.03
N TYR A 454 3.81 -11.12 -34.99
CA TYR A 454 4.89 -10.16 -35.08
C TYR A 454 6.16 -10.93 -35.44
N ASP A 455 6.95 -10.40 -36.39
CA ASP A 455 8.30 -10.86 -36.72
C ASP A 455 9.28 -10.50 -35.57
N ASN A 456 8.96 -10.95 -34.37
CA ASN A 456 9.90 -10.89 -33.26
C ASN A 456 10.65 -12.22 -33.21
N PRO A 457 11.96 -12.21 -33.02
CA PRO A 457 12.73 -13.42 -32.84
C PRO A 457 12.08 -14.28 -31.77
N PRO A 458 12.07 -15.62 -31.93
CA PRO A 458 11.58 -16.51 -30.90
C PRO A 458 12.28 -16.18 -29.57
N LEU A 459 11.55 -16.26 -28.46
CA LEU A 459 12.14 -16.22 -27.14
C LEU A 459 13.14 -17.38 -27.07
N GLU A 460 14.41 -17.09 -27.37
CA GLU A 460 15.49 -18.01 -27.11
C GLU A 460 15.57 -18.15 -25.61
N ASP A 461 15.21 -19.34 -25.16
CA ASP A 461 15.44 -19.85 -23.81
C ASP A 461 14.75 -19.12 -22.65
N LEU A 462 13.49 -19.45 -22.40
CA LEU A 462 12.84 -19.22 -21.12
C LEU A 462 13.02 -20.41 -20.15
N SER A 463 13.87 -21.39 -20.48
CA SER A 463 14.19 -22.51 -19.60
C SER A 463 14.85 -22.07 -18.28
N ASP A 464 15.48 -20.91 -18.27
CA ASP A 464 16.05 -20.29 -17.06
C ASP A 464 15.00 -19.66 -16.12
N LEU A 465 13.71 -19.72 -16.48
CA LEU A 465 12.61 -19.20 -15.67
C LEU A 465 11.87 -20.31 -14.88
N GLU A 466 12.28 -21.58 -15.02
CA GLU A 466 11.85 -22.67 -14.15
C GLU A 466 12.78 -22.78 -12.93
#